data_75ff6338e3c5a20ebfe9cfb6a67a93b1
#
_entry.id   75ff6338e3c5a20ebfe9cfb6a67a93b1
#
_cell.length_a   1.000
_cell.length_b   1.000
_cell.length_c   1.000
_cell.angle_alpha   90.00
_cell.angle_beta   90.00
_cell.angle_gamma   90.00
#
_symmetry.space_group_name_H-M   'P 1'
#
loop_
_entity.id
_entity.type
_entity.pdbx_description
1 polymer ?
#
loop_
_entity_poly.entity_id
_entity_poly.type
_entity_poly.pdbx_seq_one_letter_code
_entity_poly.pdbx_strand_id
1 'polypeptide(L)'
;MKPTMEILARISQNSSKNKEEVFTRLYRYLLRPDIYYEAYRNLYANSGAATKGVNEDTADGFSEAKINRIIKSLETETYQPKPARRTYIQKASGKMRPLGIPTFTDKLVQEVLRLVLQAVYEPVFLNCSHGFRPNRSCHTALAQAKQELSGARWFIEGDIKGCFDHIDHTVLVGLVNRKIKDARLIK
;
A
#
# COMPACT_ATOMS: atom_id res chain seq x y z
N MET A 1 9.39 22.28 10.93
CA MET A 1 8.49 21.79 9.86
C MET A 1 7.57 20.72 10.46
N LYS A 2 6.24 20.72 10.18
CA LYS A 2 5.35 19.68 10.74
C LYS A 2 5.75 18.29 10.25
N PRO A 3 5.73 17.24 11.10
CA PRO A 3 5.97 15.86 10.70
C PRO A 3 4.99 15.41 9.60
N THR A 4 5.46 14.56 8.67
CA THR A 4 4.61 14.10 7.57
C THR A 4 3.40 13.33 8.08
N MET A 5 3.54 12.54 9.13
CA MET A 5 2.42 11.77 9.70
C MET A 5 1.28 12.66 10.22
N GLU A 6 1.58 13.82 10.82
CA GLU A 6 0.55 14.80 11.20
C GLU A 6 -0.18 15.37 9.97
N ILE A 7 0.55 15.58 8.87
CA ILE A 7 -0.04 16.07 7.63
C ILE A 7 -0.95 15.00 7.02
N LEU A 8 -0.51 13.74 7.01
CA LEU A 8 -1.33 12.62 6.53
C LEU A 8 -2.59 12.42 7.38
N ALA A 9 -2.50 12.58 8.70
CA ALA A 9 -3.67 12.56 9.58
C ALA A 9 -4.69 13.66 9.21
N ARG A 10 -4.23 14.87 8.87
CA ARG A 10 -5.11 15.96 8.38
C ARG A 10 -5.73 15.64 7.02
N ILE A 11 -4.98 15.03 6.10
CA ILE A 11 -5.50 14.55 4.81
C ILE A 11 -6.62 13.54 5.07
N SER A 12 -6.41 12.61 5.96
CA SER A 12 -7.40 11.60 6.34
C SER A 12 -8.67 12.24 6.93
N GLN A 13 -8.52 13.23 7.81
CA GLN A 13 -9.66 14.00 8.33
C GLN A 13 -10.44 14.74 7.25
N ASN A 14 -9.74 15.39 6.30
CA ASN A 14 -10.39 16.08 5.19
C ASN A 14 -11.15 15.08 4.30
N SER A 15 -10.53 13.97 3.95
CA SER A 15 -11.17 12.91 3.17
C SER A 15 -12.39 12.30 3.88
N SER A 16 -12.35 12.21 5.22
CA SER A 16 -13.50 11.75 6.02
C SER A 16 -14.67 12.74 6.01
N LYS A 17 -14.37 14.05 6.11
CA LYS A 17 -15.38 15.11 6.11
C LYS A 17 -16.01 15.32 4.74
N ASN A 18 -15.21 15.21 3.69
CA ASN A 18 -15.66 15.38 2.31
C ASN A 18 -15.19 14.18 1.46
N LYS A 19 -16.11 13.24 1.21
CA LYS A 19 -15.80 12.04 0.42
C LYS A 19 -15.48 12.37 -1.05
N GLU A 20 -15.88 13.52 -1.54
CA GLU A 20 -15.60 14.00 -2.91
C GLU A 20 -14.32 14.87 -2.97
N GLU A 21 -13.61 15.04 -1.85
CA GLU A 21 -12.36 15.81 -1.81
C GLU A 21 -11.36 15.29 -2.84
N VAL A 22 -10.79 16.19 -3.63
CA VAL A 22 -9.79 15.90 -4.65
C VAL A 22 -8.43 16.42 -4.20
N PHE A 23 -7.41 15.57 -4.26
CA PHE A 23 -6.06 15.88 -3.80
C PHE A 23 -5.13 16.10 -5.00
N THR A 24 -4.44 17.25 -5.02
CA THR A 24 -3.64 17.68 -6.19
C THR A 24 -2.14 17.75 -5.95
N ARG A 25 -1.67 17.56 -4.71
CA ARG A 25 -0.27 17.83 -4.35
C ARG A 25 0.27 16.79 -3.35
N LEU A 26 0.06 15.51 -3.64
CA LEU A 26 0.47 14.42 -2.75
C LEU A 26 1.91 13.95 -3.00
N TYR A 27 2.40 14.06 -4.23
CA TYR A 27 3.76 13.63 -4.61
C TYR A 27 4.85 14.23 -3.72
N ARG A 28 4.67 15.49 -3.29
CA ARG A 28 5.62 16.19 -2.40
C ARG A 28 5.90 15.46 -1.08
N TYR A 29 4.99 14.58 -0.64
CA TYR A 29 5.19 13.82 0.59
C TYR A 29 6.13 12.63 0.40
N LEU A 30 6.26 12.12 -0.82
CA LEU A 30 7.25 11.11 -1.19
C LEU A 30 8.68 11.67 -1.17
N LEU A 31 8.84 13.01 -1.21
CA LEU A 31 10.13 13.69 -1.18
C LEU A 31 10.58 14.09 0.24
N ARG A 32 9.86 13.66 1.27
CA ARG A 32 10.16 13.99 2.65
C ARG A 32 10.90 12.86 3.35
N PRO A 33 12.08 13.10 3.95
CA PRO A 33 12.84 12.04 4.62
C PRO A 33 12.11 11.39 5.79
N ASP A 34 11.32 12.16 6.55
CA ASP A 34 10.67 11.70 7.77
C ASP A 34 9.66 10.55 7.53
N ILE A 35 9.00 10.49 6.37
CA ILE A 35 8.08 9.38 6.05
C ILE A 35 8.81 8.06 5.81
N TYR A 36 10.09 8.09 5.36
CA TYR A 36 10.88 6.89 5.13
C TYR A 36 11.29 6.19 6.41
N TYR A 37 11.49 6.93 7.50
CA TYR A 37 11.72 6.32 8.83
C TYR A 37 10.49 5.59 9.32
N GLU A 38 9.29 6.14 9.09
CA GLU A 38 8.04 5.47 9.40
C GLU A 38 7.83 4.22 8.53
N ALA A 39 8.09 4.34 7.22
CA ALA A 39 8.03 3.21 6.28
C ALA A 39 9.01 2.10 6.68
N TYR A 40 10.23 2.47 7.08
CA TYR A 40 11.22 1.51 7.56
C TYR A 40 10.73 0.80 8.83
N ARG A 41 10.21 1.53 9.81
CA ARG A 41 9.67 0.96 11.05
C ARG A 41 8.59 -0.08 10.77
N ASN A 42 7.67 0.23 9.85
CA ASN A 42 6.59 -0.69 9.46
C ASN A 42 7.13 -1.94 8.77
N LEU A 43 8.10 -1.79 7.89
CA LEU A 43 8.68 -2.91 7.15
C LEU A 43 9.60 -3.78 8.01
N TYR A 44 10.40 -3.16 8.90
CA TYR A 44 11.33 -3.87 9.77
C TYR A 44 10.62 -4.82 10.74
N ALA A 45 9.42 -4.46 11.19
CA ALA A 45 8.59 -5.30 12.05
C ALA A 45 8.10 -6.59 11.37
N ASN A 46 8.19 -6.69 10.05
CA ASN A 46 7.72 -7.86 9.30
C ASN A 46 8.79 -8.95 9.21
N SER A 47 8.39 -10.22 9.33
CA SER A 47 9.27 -11.38 9.20
C SER A 47 10.01 -11.46 7.86
N GLY A 48 9.51 -10.79 6.82
CA GLY A 48 10.14 -10.69 5.49
C GLY A 48 11.11 -9.52 5.30
N ALA A 49 11.45 -8.76 6.36
CA ALA A 49 12.30 -7.58 6.29
C ALA A 49 13.70 -7.88 5.70
N ALA A 50 14.32 -8.99 6.12
CA ALA A 50 15.62 -9.43 5.65
C ALA A 50 15.58 -10.23 4.32
N THR A 51 14.38 -10.46 3.76
CA THR A 51 14.27 -11.25 2.52
C THR A 51 14.71 -10.42 1.32
N LYS A 52 15.78 -10.87 0.65
CA LYS A 52 16.37 -10.23 -0.53
C LYS A 52 15.44 -10.33 -1.76
N GLY A 53 15.40 -9.26 -2.53
CA GLY A 53 14.78 -9.24 -3.86
C GLY A 53 15.71 -9.83 -4.93
N VAL A 54 15.83 -9.15 -6.08
CA VAL A 54 16.79 -9.51 -7.15
C VAL A 54 18.21 -9.03 -6.86
N ASN A 55 18.42 -8.29 -5.79
CA ASN A 55 19.71 -7.79 -5.33
C ASN A 55 19.90 -8.08 -3.84
N GLU A 56 21.09 -7.75 -3.31
CA GLU A 56 21.46 -7.96 -1.92
C GLU A 56 20.89 -6.93 -0.92
N ASP A 57 20.01 -6.04 -1.40
CA ASP A 57 19.42 -4.96 -0.60
C ASP A 57 18.39 -5.51 0.40
N THR A 58 18.65 -5.27 1.69
CA THR A 58 17.79 -5.70 2.81
C THR A 58 17.53 -4.54 3.79
N ALA A 59 16.72 -4.80 4.82
CA ALA A 59 16.46 -3.85 5.88
C ALA A 59 17.73 -3.38 6.62
N ASP A 60 18.73 -4.25 6.75
CA ASP A 60 19.99 -3.94 7.46
C ASP A 60 20.82 -2.85 6.75
N GLY A 61 20.62 -2.68 5.43
CA GLY A 61 21.25 -1.62 4.64
C GLY A 61 20.53 -0.28 4.69
N PHE A 62 19.57 -0.07 5.60
CA PHE A 62 18.86 1.19 5.75
C PHE A 62 19.79 2.30 6.25
N SER A 63 19.74 3.45 5.61
CA SER A 63 20.56 4.61 5.97
C SER A 63 19.99 5.90 5.41
N GLU A 64 20.37 7.02 5.99
CA GLU A 64 20.01 8.36 5.48
C GLU A 64 20.49 8.56 4.04
N ALA A 65 21.69 8.09 3.71
CA ALA A 65 22.22 8.14 2.36
C ALA A 65 21.36 7.37 1.35
N LYS A 66 20.74 6.23 1.78
CA LYS A 66 19.78 5.51 0.95
C LYS A 66 18.50 6.32 0.75
N ILE A 67 17.95 6.92 1.81
CA ILE A 67 16.77 7.77 1.73
C ILE A 67 17.01 8.91 0.74
N ASN A 68 18.13 9.62 0.89
CA ASN A 68 18.48 10.77 0.04
C ASN A 68 18.62 10.37 -1.44
N ARG A 69 19.19 9.17 -1.74
CA ARG A 69 19.26 8.66 -3.11
C ARG A 69 17.88 8.35 -3.69
N ILE A 70 16.98 7.75 -2.90
CA ILE A 70 15.60 7.48 -3.33
C ILE A 70 14.89 8.80 -3.62
N ILE A 71 14.92 9.74 -2.67
CA ILE A 71 14.29 11.06 -2.82
C ILE A 71 14.82 11.78 -4.05
N LYS A 72 16.15 11.77 -4.27
CA LYS A 72 16.75 12.41 -5.44
C LYS A 72 16.24 11.81 -6.75
N SER A 73 16.14 10.47 -6.82
CA SER A 73 15.63 9.81 -8.03
C SER A 73 14.14 10.09 -8.27
N LEU A 74 13.33 10.21 -7.21
CA LEU A 74 11.93 10.62 -7.31
C LEU A 74 11.82 12.10 -7.71
N GLU A 75 12.62 12.97 -7.11
CA GLU A 75 12.63 14.40 -7.42
C GLU A 75 12.93 14.67 -8.90
N THR A 76 13.91 13.94 -9.46
CA THR A 76 14.31 14.03 -10.89
C THR A 76 13.48 13.13 -11.82
N GLU A 77 12.48 12.43 -11.30
CA GLU A 77 11.63 11.49 -12.06
C GLU A 77 12.42 10.36 -12.77
N THR A 78 13.59 10.01 -12.23
CA THR A 78 14.44 8.93 -12.77
C THR A 78 14.30 7.62 -12.01
N TYR A 79 13.47 7.58 -10.98
CA TYR A 79 13.22 6.35 -10.24
C TYR A 79 12.55 5.30 -11.14
N GLN A 80 13.14 4.11 -11.16
CA GLN A 80 12.57 2.95 -11.84
C GLN A 80 12.58 1.75 -10.89
N PRO A 81 11.42 1.13 -10.60
CA PRO A 81 11.35 -0.06 -9.78
C PRO A 81 12.07 -1.22 -10.47
N LYS A 82 12.73 -2.07 -9.68
CA LYS A 82 13.37 -3.27 -10.19
C LYS A 82 12.37 -4.43 -10.32
N PRO A 83 12.62 -5.38 -11.23
CA PRO A 83 11.81 -6.58 -11.30
C PRO A 83 11.74 -7.31 -9.96
N ALA A 84 10.58 -7.84 -9.60
CA ALA A 84 10.44 -8.66 -8.41
C ALA A 84 11.07 -10.04 -8.62
N ARG A 85 11.82 -10.55 -7.63
CA ARG A 85 12.33 -11.92 -7.64
C ARG A 85 11.16 -12.88 -7.42
N ARG A 86 10.93 -13.76 -8.40
CA ARG A 86 9.89 -14.80 -8.27
C ARG A 86 10.37 -15.97 -7.43
N THR A 87 9.57 -16.35 -6.46
CA THR A 87 9.74 -17.57 -5.66
C THR A 87 8.39 -18.29 -5.55
N TYR A 88 8.42 -19.54 -5.06
CA TYR A 88 7.20 -20.35 -4.96
C TYR A 88 7.06 -20.87 -3.54
N ILE A 89 5.83 -20.80 -3.01
CA ILE A 89 5.48 -21.41 -1.73
C ILE A 89 4.45 -22.52 -1.97
N GLN A 90 4.63 -23.63 -1.26
CA GLN A 90 3.68 -24.73 -1.30
C GLN A 90 2.43 -24.38 -0.48
N LYS A 91 1.25 -24.54 -1.07
CA LYS A 91 -0.05 -24.44 -0.38
C LYS A 91 -0.33 -25.74 0.37
N ALA A 92 -1.23 -25.70 1.35
CA ALA A 92 -1.74 -26.91 2.02
C ALA A 92 -2.32 -27.95 1.05
N SER A 93 -2.84 -27.52 -0.09
CA SER A 93 -3.34 -28.38 -1.17
C SER A 93 -2.25 -29.01 -2.05
N GLY A 94 -0.95 -28.85 -1.73
CA GLY A 94 0.18 -29.30 -2.54
C GLY A 94 0.53 -28.43 -3.76
N LYS A 95 -0.36 -27.54 -4.17
CA LYS A 95 -0.10 -26.64 -5.30
C LYS A 95 0.89 -25.54 -4.95
N MET A 96 1.72 -25.14 -5.90
CA MET A 96 2.65 -24.03 -5.72
C MET A 96 1.97 -22.67 -5.91
N ARG A 97 2.27 -21.73 -5.01
CA ARG A 97 1.83 -20.33 -5.13
C ARG A 97 3.04 -19.46 -5.51
N PRO A 98 3.01 -18.75 -6.64
CA PRO A 98 4.06 -17.81 -6.99
C PRO A 98 4.00 -16.58 -6.05
N LEU A 99 5.17 -16.09 -5.64
CA LEU A 99 5.36 -14.83 -4.94
C LEU A 99 6.37 -13.97 -5.68
N GLY A 100 6.09 -12.68 -5.78
CA GLY A 100 7.05 -11.67 -6.22
C GLY A 100 7.64 -10.95 -5.01
N ILE A 101 8.97 -10.96 -4.89
CA ILE A 101 9.69 -10.29 -3.80
C ILE A 101 10.42 -9.08 -4.39
N PRO A 102 9.94 -7.83 -4.13
CA PRO A 102 10.61 -6.61 -4.55
C PRO A 102 11.94 -6.41 -3.81
N THR A 103 12.79 -5.53 -4.32
CA THR A 103 13.98 -5.05 -3.57
C THR A 103 13.56 -4.30 -2.32
N PHE A 104 14.44 -4.18 -1.34
CA PHE A 104 14.10 -3.43 -0.12
C PHE A 104 13.87 -1.94 -0.41
N THR A 105 14.63 -1.37 -1.34
CA THR A 105 14.41 -0.01 -1.83
C THR A 105 13.00 0.16 -2.41
N ASP A 106 12.54 -0.79 -3.25
CA ASP A 106 11.19 -0.74 -3.81
C ASP A 106 10.11 -0.93 -2.73
N LYS A 107 10.35 -1.83 -1.75
CA LYS A 107 9.46 -1.96 -0.58
C LYS A 107 9.31 -0.65 0.19
N LEU A 108 10.40 0.11 0.39
CA LEU A 108 10.36 1.42 1.06
C LEU A 108 9.49 2.41 0.28
N VAL A 109 9.70 2.53 -1.04
CA VAL A 109 8.91 3.44 -1.88
C VAL A 109 7.44 3.04 -1.90
N GLN A 110 7.16 1.74 -2.03
CA GLN A 110 5.80 1.20 -1.97
C GLN A 110 5.13 1.48 -0.63
N GLU A 111 5.84 1.34 0.48
CA GLU A 111 5.29 1.61 1.82
C GLU A 111 5.02 3.11 2.02
N VAL A 112 5.91 3.99 1.56
CA VAL A 112 5.68 5.45 1.55
C VAL A 112 4.42 5.78 0.73
N LEU A 113 4.29 5.22 -0.46
CA LEU A 113 3.12 5.40 -1.31
C LEU A 113 1.85 4.87 -0.63
N ARG A 114 1.93 3.69 0.00
CA ARG A 114 0.83 3.11 0.76
C ARG A 114 0.35 4.03 1.89
N LEU A 115 1.27 4.64 2.66
CA LEU A 115 0.92 5.58 3.74
C LEU A 115 0.16 6.79 3.19
N VAL A 116 0.61 7.35 2.07
CA VAL A 116 -0.06 8.50 1.42
C VAL A 116 -1.44 8.11 0.89
N LEU A 117 -1.55 7.00 0.17
CA LEU A 117 -2.82 6.51 -0.36
C LEU A 117 -3.80 6.12 0.76
N GLN A 118 -3.31 5.52 1.83
CA GLN A 118 -4.12 5.18 3.00
C GLN A 118 -4.75 6.42 3.63
N ALA A 119 -4.01 7.52 3.75
CA ALA A 119 -4.57 8.77 4.27
C ALA A 119 -5.73 9.31 3.42
N VAL A 120 -5.72 9.03 2.12
CA VAL A 120 -6.78 9.46 1.18
C VAL A 120 -7.96 8.48 1.17
N TYR A 121 -7.70 7.17 1.13
CA TYR A 121 -8.72 6.17 0.81
C TYR A 121 -9.32 5.48 2.03
N GLU A 122 -8.57 5.33 3.14
CA GLU A 122 -9.08 4.64 4.33
C GLU A 122 -10.42 5.20 4.83
N PRO A 123 -10.61 6.53 4.89
CA PRO A 123 -11.86 7.11 5.37
C PRO A 123 -13.06 6.90 4.45
N VAL A 124 -12.84 6.51 3.19
CA VAL A 124 -13.92 6.35 2.21
C VAL A 124 -14.25 4.89 1.90
N PHE A 125 -13.48 3.95 2.42
CA PHE A 125 -13.80 2.54 2.29
C PHE A 125 -15.09 2.16 3.03
N LEU A 126 -15.84 1.25 2.44
CA LEU A 126 -17.06 0.73 3.03
C LEU A 126 -16.77 -0.03 4.34
N ASN A 127 -17.71 -0.02 5.26
CA ASN A 127 -17.56 -0.72 6.54
C ASN A 127 -17.45 -2.24 6.39
N CYS A 128 -18.02 -2.82 5.34
CA CYS A 128 -17.91 -4.26 5.05
C CYS A 128 -16.54 -4.66 4.45
N SER A 129 -15.67 -3.71 4.13
CA SER A 129 -14.31 -4.00 3.67
C SER A 129 -13.37 -4.20 4.85
N HIS A 130 -12.73 -5.38 4.97
CA HIS A 130 -11.86 -5.73 6.10
C HIS A 130 -10.41 -6.03 5.69
N GLY A 131 -10.16 -6.52 4.48
CA GLY A 131 -8.83 -6.96 4.05
C GLY A 131 -7.80 -5.85 4.01
N PHE A 132 -6.62 -6.09 4.60
CA PHE A 132 -5.44 -5.19 4.58
C PHE A 132 -5.68 -3.75 5.09
N ARG A 133 -6.69 -3.56 5.94
CA ARG A 133 -7.02 -2.25 6.52
C ARG A 133 -6.54 -2.14 7.97
N PRO A 134 -6.15 -0.93 8.44
CA PRO A 134 -5.83 -0.70 9.86
C PRO A 134 -7.00 -1.07 10.78
N ASN A 135 -6.68 -1.71 11.89
CA ASN A 135 -7.66 -2.13 12.91
C ASN A 135 -8.76 -3.06 12.40
N ARG A 136 -8.57 -3.69 11.23
CA ARG A 136 -9.46 -4.70 10.64
C ARG A 136 -8.72 -6.04 10.56
N SER A 137 -9.47 -7.14 10.68
CA SER A 137 -8.92 -8.50 10.64
C SER A 137 -9.98 -9.51 10.18
N CYS A 138 -9.58 -10.77 9.98
CA CYS A 138 -10.54 -11.84 9.75
C CYS A 138 -11.56 -11.94 10.88
N HIS A 139 -11.16 -11.72 12.15
CA HIS A 139 -12.07 -11.76 13.30
C HIS A 139 -13.12 -10.64 13.24
N THR A 140 -12.73 -9.41 12.86
CA THR A 140 -13.70 -8.31 12.71
C THR A 140 -14.65 -8.57 11.55
N ALA A 141 -14.18 -9.19 10.46
CA ALA A 141 -15.03 -9.60 9.34
C ALA A 141 -16.04 -10.66 9.75
N LEU A 142 -15.60 -11.71 10.47
CA LEU A 142 -16.48 -12.76 10.97
C LEU A 142 -17.51 -12.25 11.98
N ALA A 143 -17.10 -11.34 12.87
CA ALA A 143 -18.02 -10.75 13.84
C ALA A 143 -19.11 -9.92 13.14
N GLN A 144 -18.74 -9.11 12.16
CA GLN A 144 -19.71 -8.35 11.36
C GLN A 144 -20.61 -9.26 10.53
N ALA A 145 -20.06 -10.26 9.86
CA ALA A 145 -20.85 -11.23 9.10
C ALA A 145 -21.86 -11.97 9.98
N LYS A 146 -21.47 -12.40 11.18
CA LYS A 146 -22.37 -13.03 12.15
C LYS A 146 -23.53 -12.11 12.53
N GLN A 147 -23.27 -10.82 12.71
CA GLN A 147 -24.29 -9.84 13.08
C GLN A 147 -25.23 -9.54 11.91
N GLU A 148 -24.68 -9.25 10.72
CA GLU A 148 -25.46 -8.80 9.56
C GLU A 148 -26.19 -9.93 8.84
N LEU A 149 -25.65 -11.16 8.87
CA LEU A 149 -26.25 -12.33 8.22
C LEU A 149 -27.15 -13.14 9.16
N SER A 150 -27.41 -12.65 10.38
CA SER A 150 -28.34 -13.31 11.30
C SER A 150 -29.75 -13.39 10.68
N GLY A 151 -30.29 -14.63 10.52
CA GLY A 151 -31.56 -14.87 9.88
C GLY A 151 -31.53 -14.95 8.34
N ALA A 152 -30.37 -14.82 7.71
CA ALA A 152 -30.24 -15.03 6.28
C ALA A 152 -30.56 -16.49 5.91
N ARG A 153 -31.39 -16.68 4.89
CA ARG A 153 -31.76 -18.02 4.37
C ARG A 153 -30.83 -18.47 3.25
N TRP A 154 -30.19 -17.52 2.58
CA TRP A 154 -29.32 -17.77 1.44
C TRP A 154 -28.01 -17.05 1.63
N PHE A 155 -26.91 -17.69 1.27
CA PHE A 155 -25.57 -17.14 1.26
C PHE A 155 -24.96 -17.34 -0.13
N ILE A 156 -24.49 -16.25 -0.72
CA ILE A 156 -23.81 -16.28 -2.02
C ILE A 156 -22.33 -15.95 -1.76
N GLU A 157 -21.46 -16.93 -2.03
CA GLU A 157 -20.01 -16.78 -1.94
C GLU A 157 -19.42 -16.56 -3.33
N GLY A 158 -18.52 -15.59 -3.47
CA GLY A 158 -17.81 -15.32 -4.70
C GLY A 158 -16.35 -14.97 -4.43
N ASP A 159 -15.47 -15.37 -5.35
CA ASP A 159 -14.04 -15.03 -5.31
C ASP A 159 -13.55 -14.62 -6.70
N ILE A 160 -12.62 -13.64 -6.74
CA ILE A 160 -12.02 -13.16 -7.98
C ILE A 160 -10.74 -13.95 -8.26
N LYS A 161 -10.79 -14.82 -9.26
CA LYS A 161 -9.64 -15.62 -9.66
C LYS A 161 -8.53 -14.73 -10.22
N GLY A 162 -7.33 -14.81 -9.60
CA GLY A 162 -6.14 -14.10 -10.10
C GLY A 162 -6.31 -12.58 -10.12
N CYS A 163 -6.96 -12.00 -9.09
CA CYS A 163 -7.31 -10.58 -9.03
C CYS A 163 -6.14 -9.67 -9.43
N PHE A 164 -4.96 -9.84 -8.83
CA PHE A 164 -3.80 -8.98 -9.11
C PHE A 164 -3.21 -9.19 -10.51
N ASP A 165 -3.29 -10.40 -11.05
CA ASP A 165 -2.75 -10.73 -12.39
C ASP A 165 -3.66 -10.20 -13.51
N HIS A 166 -4.93 -9.88 -13.22
CA HIS A 166 -5.93 -9.46 -14.20
C HIS A 166 -6.41 -8.01 -14.01
N ILE A 167 -5.81 -7.25 -13.09
CA ILE A 167 -6.13 -5.83 -12.95
C ILE A 167 -5.64 -5.07 -14.20
N ASP A 168 -6.57 -4.44 -14.91
CA ASP A 168 -6.23 -3.48 -15.94
C ASP A 168 -5.65 -2.22 -15.30
N HIS A 169 -4.37 -1.95 -15.56
CA HIS A 169 -3.66 -0.82 -14.97
C HIS A 169 -4.22 0.52 -15.43
N THR A 170 -4.71 0.62 -16.66
CA THR A 170 -5.33 1.86 -17.18
C THR A 170 -6.61 2.19 -16.42
N VAL A 171 -7.44 1.17 -16.18
CA VAL A 171 -8.66 1.31 -15.38
C VAL A 171 -8.32 1.66 -13.94
N LEU A 172 -7.35 0.97 -13.33
CA LEU A 172 -6.93 1.25 -11.94
C LEU A 172 -6.42 2.67 -11.79
N VAL A 173 -5.52 3.12 -12.65
CA VAL A 173 -4.98 4.49 -12.65
C VAL A 173 -6.11 5.51 -12.89
N GLY A 174 -7.03 5.20 -13.80
CA GLY A 174 -8.22 6.03 -14.04
C GLY A 174 -9.10 6.19 -12.80
N LEU A 175 -9.29 5.12 -12.02
CA LEU A 175 -10.04 5.15 -10.77
C LEU A 175 -9.29 5.99 -9.70
N VAL A 176 -7.98 5.79 -9.56
CA VAL A 176 -7.16 6.59 -8.64
C VAL A 176 -7.20 8.07 -9.02
N ASN A 177 -7.16 8.38 -10.32
CA ASN A 177 -7.20 9.75 -10.84
C ASN A 177 -8.55 10.46 -10.63
N ARG A 178 -9.60 9.76 -10.22
CA ARG A 178 -10.87 10.42 -9.82
C ARG A 178 -10.69 11.26 -8.55
N LYS A 179 -9.90 10.76 -7.59
CA LYS A 179 -9.70 11.37 -6.28
C LYS A 179 -8.34 12.05 -6.12
N ILE A 180 -7.34 11.62 -6.89
CA ILE A 180 -5.97 12.16 -6.85
C ILE A 180 -5.63 12.76 -8.21
N LYS A 181 -5.57 14.09 -8.27
CA LYS A 181 -5.22 14.87 -9.48
C LYS A 181 -3.78 15.39 -9.38
N ASP A 182 -2.85 14.50 -9.08
CA ASP A 182 -1.42 14.80 -9.00
C ASP A 182 -0.68 14.04 -10.11
N ALA A 183 -0.33 14.75 -11.19
CA ALA A 183 0.24 14.14 -12.39
C ALA A 183 1.55 13.40 -12.12
N ARG A 184 2.37 13.87 -11.15
CA ARG A 184 3.62 13.21 -10.78
C ARG A 184 3.40 11.92 -10.00
N LEU A 185 2.28 11.82 -9.26
CA LEU A 185 1.94 10.62 -8.51
C LEU A 185 1.29 9.56 -9.39
N ILE A 186 0.54 10.00 -10.41
CA ILE A 186 -0.22 9.13 -11.31
C ILE A 186 0.66 8.54 -12.43
N LYS A 187 1.75 9.19 -12.77
CA LYS A 187 2.75 8.72 -13.76
C LYS A 187 3.48 7.47 -13.28
#